data_ec2244bf4d84d68d1543d0ceec068dc1
#
_entry.id   ec2244bf4d84d68d1543d0ceec068dc1
#
_cell.length_a   1.000
_cell.length_b   1.000
_cell.length_c   1.000
_cell.angle_alpha   90.00
_cell.angle_beta   90.00
_cell.angle_gamma   90.00
#
_symmetry.space_group_name_H-M   'P 1'
#
loop_
_entity.id
_entity.type
_entity.pdbx_description
1 polymer ?
#
loop_
_entity_poly.entity_id
_entity_poly.type
_entity_poly.pdbx_seq_one_letter_code
_entity_poly.pdbx_strand_id
1 'polypeptide(L)'
;PDDADRIIDQVSENLHRQDMHARETRDAIEQLAMIGVSAAQIAKRVALPRGTVDSALTVAANPATKERMDAAGMTLEDAATFAEFEDDPDAIATLTTAWESPYQRPRIAHIVQRLRIERADAQALQAEVDRLRTEGLPVLDPQDVPHDLHRHRIANLRDTDGQHVPEEQWSGVTGAAVVVAVEWSERDDDNADDIEPTEPEQVYVPVWICIDPQAAGLYYAAAGPRSDAPTGEETDEEMGLSDVSQRLRH
;
A
#
# COMPACT_ATOMS: atom_id res chain seq x y z
N PRO A 1 49.58 9.36 13.21
CA PRO A 1 48.17 9.01 13.23
C PRO A 1 47.39 10.22 12.71
N ASP A 2 46.58 10.00 11.71
CA ASP A 2 45.73 10.98 11.11
C ASP A 2 44.69 11.42 12.15
N ASP A 3 44.20 12.67 12.10
CA ASP A 3 43.19 13.16 13.05
C ASP A 3 41.93 12.24 13.04
N ALA A 4 41.64 11.64 11.91
CA ALA A 4 40.60 10.63 11.78
C ALA A 4 40.85 9.38 12.64
N ASP A 5 42.04 8.82 12.65
CA ASP A 5 42.37 7.64 13.45
C ASP A 5 42.24 7.92 14.96
N ARG A 6 42.63 9.12 15.39
CA ARG A 6 42.48 9.54 16.79
C ARG A 6 41.01 9.70 17.21
N ILE A 7 40.20 10.26 16.33
CA ILE A 7 38.75 10.39 16.59
C ILE A 7 38.08 8.99 16.63
N ILE A 8 38.48 8.08 15.73
CA ILE A 8 37.97 6.72 15.71
C ILE A 8 38.31 5.98 17.01
N ASP A 9 39.55 6.07 17.47
CA ASP A 9 39.99 5.43 18.70
C ASP A 9 39.25 5.97 19.94
N GLN A 10 39.05 7.29 20.00
CA GLN A 10 38.29 7.94 21.07
C GLN A 10 36.80 7.55 21.07
N VAL A 11 36.19 7.49 19.90
CA VAL A 11 34.78 7.08 19.72
C VAL A 11 34.61 5.59 20.04
N SER A 12 35.55 4.74 19.60
CA SER A 12 35.56 3.30 19.92
C SER A 12 35.68 3.06 21.42
N GLU A 13 36.58 3.78 22.11
CA GLU A 13 36.73 3.69 23.56
C GLU A 13 35.41 4.09 24.27
N ASN A 14 34.76 5.17 23.82
CA ASN A 14 33.52 5.63 24.40
C ASN A 14 32.37 4.62 24.14
N LEU A 15 32.28 4.04 22.94
CA LEU A 15 31.29 3.04 22.57
C LEU A 15 31.37 1.74 23.37
N HIS A 16 32.56 1.42 23.91
CA HIS A 16 32.77 0.25 24.75
C HIS A 16 32.49 0.48 26.25
N ARG A 17 32.14 1.70 26.65
CA ARG A 17 31.65 1.95 27.99
C ARG A 17 30.26 1.40 28.16
N GLN A 18 30.02 0.64 29.24
CA GLN A 18 28.77 -0.12 29.47
C GLN A 18 27.49 0.70 29.61
N ASP A 19 27.52 2.05 29.59
CA ASP A 19 26.41 2.94 29.86
C ASP A 19 26.07 3.91 28.71
N MET A 20 26.50 3.65 27.48
CA MET A 20 26.18 4.52 26.38
C MET A 20 24.70 4.36 25.97
N HIS A 21 23.98 5.50 25.95
CA HIS A 21 22.62 5.55 25.46
C HIS A 21 22.59 5.48 23.94
N ALA A 22 21.47 4.97 23.38
CA ALA A 22 21.25 4.85 21.93
C ALA A 22 21.52 6.17 21.17
N ARG A 23 21.20 7.31 21.80
CA ARG A 23 21.49 8.67 21.27
C ARG A 23 22.99 8.91 21.10
N GLU A 24 23.78 8.60 22.11
CA GLU A 24 25.23 8.83 22.10
C GLU A 24 25.91 7.92 21.07
N THR A 25 25.44 6.68 20.93
CA THR A 25 25.87 5.75 19.90
C THR A 25 25.60 6.29 18.51
N ARG A 26 24.38 6.82 18.25
CA ARG A 26 24.03 7.47 17.00
C ARG A 26 24.95 8.64 16.68
N ASP A 27 25.09 9.56 17.62
CA ASP A 27 25.87 10.79 17.42
C ASP A 27 27.35 10.48 17.15
N ALA A 28 27.91 9.46 17.81
CA ALA A 28 29.26 8.96 17.60
C ALA A 28 29.45 8.36 16.19
N ILE A 29 28.48 7.54 15.74
CA ILE A 29 28.50 6.94 14.40
C ILE A 29 28.33 8.02 13.33
N GLU A 30 27.43 8.99 13.52
CA GLU A 30 27.23 10.13 12.64
C GLU A 30 28.53 10.94 12.47
N GLN A 31 29.23 11.20 13.57
CA GLN A 31 30.51 11.91 13.54
C GLN A 31 31.56 11.19 12.70
N LEU A 32 31.66 9.87 12.84
CA LEU A 32 32.60 9.04 12.04
C LEU A 32 32.24 9.07 10.55
N ALA A 33 30.95 9.05 10.21
CA ALA A 33 30.50 9.14 8.83
C ALA A 33 30.81 10.51 8.22
N MET A 34 30.65 11.59 8.98
CA MET A 34 30.95 12.97 8.52
C MET A 34 32.43 13.17 8.15
N ILE A 35 33.34 12.46 8.80
CA ILE A 35 34.76 12.49 8.44
C ILE A 35 35.15 11.49 7.33
N GLY A 36 34.12 10.88 6.67
CA GLY A 36 34.32 10.04 5.49
C GLY A 36 34.59 8.56 5.77
N VAL A 37 34.40 8.09 7.01
CA VAL A 37 34.52 6.67 7.33
C VAL A 37 33.29 5.91 6.86
N SER A 38 33.47 4.88 6.01
CA SER A 38 32.34 4.09 5.52
C SER A 38 31.67 3.28 6.64
N ALA A 39 30.37 3.03 6.52
CA ALA A 39 29.62 2.25 7.51
C ALA A 39 30.21 0.86 7.78
N ALA A 40 30.80 0.20 6.77
CA ALA A 40 31.52 -1.07 6.96
C ALA A 40 32.78 -0.93 7.80
N GLN A 41 33.54 0.16 7.59
CA GLN A 41 34.72 0.45 8.39
C GLN A 41 34.35 0.85 9.82
N ILE A 42 33.29 1.64 10.01
CA ILE A 42 32.76 1.97 11.34
C ILE A 42 32.40 0.67 12.07
N ALA A 43 31.54 -0.20 11.50
CA ALA A 43 31.12 -1.45 12.12
C ALA A 43 32.34 -2.31 12.55
N LYS A 44 33.35 -2.43 11.69
CA LYS A 44 34.57 -3.20 11.97
C LYS A 44 35.42 -2.57 13.08
N ARG A 45 35.58 -1.24 13.07
CA ARG A 45 36.50 -0.54 14.01
C ARG A 45 35.89 -0.38 15.40
N VAL A 46 34.54 -0.13 15.46
CA VAL A 46 33.83 0.02 16.75
C VAL A 46 33.23 -1.29 17.26
N ALA A 47 33.46 -2.42 16.55
CA ALA A 47 32.96 -3.75 16.89
C ALA A 47 31.44 -3.80 17.13
N LEU A 48 30.66 -3.02 16.38
CA LEU A 48 29.21 -3.05 16.39
C LEU A 48 28.64 -3.85 15.18
N PRO A 49 27.47 -4.48 15.35
CA PRO A 49 26.77 -5.09 14.22
C PRO A 49 26.56 -4.08 13.10
N ARG A 50 26.71 -4.51 11.84
CA ARG A 50 26.51 -3.63 10.68
C ARG A 50 25.11 -3.01 10.66
N GLY A 51 24.08 -3.80 11.02
CA GLY A 51 22.69 -3.32 11.11
C GLY A 51 22.53 -2.15 12.10
N THR A 52 23.17 -2.20 13.25
CA THR A 52 23.15 -1.11 14.24
C THR A 52 23.77 0.17 13.68
N VAL A 53 24.88 0.05 12.92
CA VAL A 53 25.52 1.20 12.27
C VAL A 53 24.61 1.78 11.17
N ASP A 54 24.01 0.91 10.35
CA ASP A 54 23.09 1.34 9.28
C ASP A 54 21.85 2.02 9.89
N SER A 55 21.25 1.47 10.95
CA SER A 55 20.15 2.09 11.70
C SER A 55 20.53 3.47 12.25
N ALA A 56 21.70 3.60 12.86
CA ALA A 56 22.19 4.88 13.39
C ALA A 56 22.34 5.94 12.29
N LEU A 57 22.89 5.57 11.14
CA LEU A 57 23.06 6.48 10.00
C LEU A 57 21.70 6.87 9.38
N THR A 58 20.76 5.92 9.29
CA THR A 58 19.41 6.18 8.81
C THR A 58 18.70 7.20 9.70
N VAL A 59 18.76 7.03 11.03
CA VAL A 59 18.18 7.97 11.99
C VAL A 59 18.88 9.33 11.93
N ALA A 60 20.22 9.34 11.84
CA ALA A 60 21.00 10.59 11.76
C ALA A 60 20.64 11.43 10.51
N ALA A 61 20.33 10.78 9.40
CA ALA A 61 19.94 11.43 8.15
C ALA A 61 18.54 12.07 8.21
N ASN A 62 17.70 11.73 9.21
CA ASN A 62 16.31 12.15 9.34
C ASN A 62 16.11 12.99 10.62
N PRO A 63 16.10 14.34 10.53
CA PRO A 63 15.98 15.22 11.70
C PRO A 63 14.73 14.96 12.55
N ALA A 64 13.58 14.73 11.91
CA ALA A 64 12.32 14.47 12.62
C ALA A 64 12.35 13.13 13.36
N THR A 65 12.91 12.08 12.75
CA THR A 65 13.12 10.79 13.42
C THR A 65 14.14 10.91 14.58
N LYS A 66 15.18 11.71 14.40
CA LYS A 66 16.18 11.98 15.44
C LYS A 66 15.53 12.61 16.68
N GLU A 67 14.70 13.64 16.46
CA GLU A 67 13.95 14.30 17.53
C GLU A 67 12.96 13.34 18.22
N ARG A 68 12.23 12.55 17.44
CA ARG A 68 11.26 11.55 17.94
C ARG A 68 11.97 10.49 18.80
N MET A 69 13.11 9.96 18.32
CA MET A 69 13.92 9.01 19.07
C MET A 69 14.35 9.57 20.43
N ASP A 70 14.84 10.81 20.45
CA ASP A 70 15.33 11.46 21.66
C ASP A 70 14.19 11.73 22.66
N ALA A 71 13.00 12.11 22.16
CA ALA A 71 11.84 12.39 22.97
C ALA A 71 11.20 11.13 23.57
N ALA A 72 11.13 10.04 22.79
CA ALA A 72 10.45 8.81 23.17
C ALA A 72 11.37 7.73 23.77
N GLY A 73 12.67 7.97 23.82
CA GLY A 73 13.66 6.99 24.33
C GLY A 73 13.67 5.69 23.52
N MET A 74 13.58 5.79 22.20
CA MET A 74 13.56 4.64 21.31
C MET A 74 14.96 4.01 21.17
N THR A 75 15.01 2.71 20.82
CA THR A 75 16.24 2.09 20.34
C THR A 75 16.60 2.60 18.94
N LEU A 76 17.81 2.34 18.47
CA LEU A 76 18.23 2.71 17.12
C LEU A 76 17.42 1.96 16.06
N GLU A 77 17.13 0.68 16.29
CA GLU A 77 16.34 -0.16 15.41
C GLU A 77 14.89 0.32 15.30
N ASP A 78 14.28 0.67 16.44
CA ASP A 78 12.92 1.23 16.47
C ASP A 78 12.86 2.57 15.71
N ALA A 79 13.80 3.47 16.01
CA ALA A 79 13.85 4.77 15.33
C ALA A 79 14.11 4.64 13.82
N ALA A 80 15.00 3.71 13.40
CA ALA A 80 15.24 3.44 11.99
C ALA A 80 13.98 2.95 11.27
N THR A 81 13.11 2.20 11.97
CA THR A 81 11.80 1.79 11.44
C THR A 81 10.89 2.99 11.17
N PHE A 82 10.87 3.99 12.05
CA PHE A 82 10.14 5.23 11.79
C PHE A 82 10.72 6.00 10.61
N ALA A 83 12.07 6.06 10.50
CA ALA A 83 12.75 6.74 9.39
C ALA A 83 12.38 6.17 8.02
N GLU A 84 12.07 4.88 7.94
CA GLU A 84 11.62 4.22 6.70
C GLU A 84 10.32 4.82 6.14
N PHE A 85 9.47 5.36 7.02
CA PHE A 85 8.14 5.89 6.69
C PHE A 85 8.04 7.41 6.83
N GLU A 86 9.16 8.13 6.93
CA GLU A 86 9.16 9.58 7.20
C GLU A 86 8.48 10.40 6.09
N ASP A 87 8.40 9.87 4.88
CA ASP A 87 7.69 10.42 3.73
C ASP A 87 6.19 10.14 3.71
N ASP A 88 5.68 9.35 4.69
CA ASP A 88 4.29 8.92 4.80
C ASP A 88 3.70 9.32 6.16
N PRO A 89 3.00 10.47 6.25
CA PRO A 89 2.43 10.96 7.49
C PRO A 89 1.42 10.01 8.16
N ASP A 90 0.66 9.24 7.36
CA ASP A 90 -0.35 8.32 7.89
C ASP A 90 0.31 7.07 8.49
N ALA A 91 1.36 6.57 7.84
CA ALA A 91 2.19 5.49 8.39
C ALA A 91 2.87 5.94 9.70
N ILE A 92 3.43 7.15 9.74
CA ILE A 92 4.01 7.72 10.96
C ILE A 92 2.98 7.85 12.08
N ALA A 93 1.77 8.33 11.80
CA ALA A 93 0.70 8.43 12.79
C ALA A 93 0.30 7.04 13.34
N THR A 94 0.20 6.05 12.46
CA THR A 94 -0.09 4.66 12.81
C THR A 94 1.00 4.07 13.71
N LEU A 95 2.28 4.25 13.33
CA LEU A 95 3.43 3.78 14.12
C LEU A 95 3.51 4.48 15.48
N THR A 96 3.24 5.79 15.53
CA THR A 96 3.25 6.57 16.80
C THR A 96 2.17 6.05 17.74
N THR A 97 0.95 5.88 17.24
CA THR A 97 -0.15 5.32 18.03
C THR A 97 0.17 3.92 18.57
N ALA A 98 0.78 3.08 17.72
CA ALA A 98 1.19 1.74 18.14
C ALA A 98 2.33 1.76 19.16
N TRP A 99 3.28 2.68 19.03
CA TRP A 99 4.39 2.85 19.95
C TRP A 99 3.94 3.30 21.34
N GLU A 100 3.01 4.24 21.43
CA GLU A 100 2.44 4.76 22.67
C GLU A 100 1.53 3.75 23.38
N SER A 101 0.97 2.78 22.65
CA SER A 101 0.08 1.77 23.20
C SER A 101 0.83 0.58 23.78
N PRO A 102 0.73 0.29 25.09
CA PRO A 102 1.35 -0.89 25.68
C PRO A 102 0.89 -2.23 25.08
N TYR A 103 -0.31 -2.24 24.48
CA TYR A 103 -0.91 -3.42 23.86
C TYR A 103 -0.46 -3.63 22.41
N GLN A 104 -0.15 -2.55 21.68
CA GLN A 104 0.24 -2.60 20.27
C GLN A 104 1.76 -2.62 20.08
N ARG A 105 2.52 -2.01 20.99
CA ARG A 105 3.99 -1.96 20.94
C ARG A 105 4.65 -3.33 20.71
N PRO A 106 4.23 -4.43 21.35
CA PRO A 106 4.78 -5.75 21.07
C PRO A 106 4.49 -6.28 19.66
N ARG A 107 3.51 -5.68 18.97
CA ARG A 107 3.09 -6.05 17.60
C ARG A 107 3.59 -5.08 16.54
N ILE A 108 4.46 -4.14 16.88
CA ILE A 108 4.91 -3.09 15.96
C ILE A 108 5.56 -3.69 14.70
N ALA A 109 6.26 -4.80 14.82
CA ALA A 109 6.85 -5.50 13.68
C ALA A 109 5.80 -5.97 12.64
N HIS A 110 4.63 -6.43 13.10
CA HIS A 110 3.53 -6.80 12.22
C HIS A 110 2.89 -5.57 11.55
N ILE A 111 2.78 -4.46 12.30
CA ILE A 111 2.27 -3.20 11.76
C ILE A 111 3.22 -2.68 10.67
N VAL A 112 4.52 -2.70 10.93
CA VAL A 112 5.56 -2.32 9.97
C VAL A 112 5.48 -3.17 8.70
N GLN A 113 5.37 -4.49 8.86
CA GLN A 113 5.27 -5.40 7.71
C GLN A 113 4.02 -5.12 6.88
N ARG A 114 2.88 -4.85 7.51
CA ARG A 114 1.66 -4.45 6.81
C ARG A 114 1.85 -3.13 6.05
N LEU A 115 2.43 -2.11 6.68
CA LEU A 115 2.71 -0.82 6.04
C LEU A 115 3.67 -0.97 4.84
N ARG A 116 4.65 -1.88 4.92
CA ARG A 116 5.53 -2.19 3.78
C ARG A 116 4.77 -2.82 2.61
N ILE A 117 3.86 -3.75 2.91
CA ILE A 117 3.00 -4.38 1.90
C ILE A 117 2.10 -3.32 1.26
N GLU A 118 1.38 -2.54 2.07
CA GLU A 118 0.51 -1.45 1.59
C GLU A 118 1.27 -0.45 0.70
N ARG A 119 2.51 -0.09 1.07
CA ARG A 119 3.39 0.78 0.26
C ARG A 119 3.81 0.10 -1.05
N ALA A 120 4.19 -1.16 -1.02
CA ALA A 120 4.57 -1.90 -2.22
C ALA A 120 3.40 -2.05 -3.19
N ASP A 121 2.20 -2.34 -2.68
CA ASP A 121 0.97 -2.43 -3.47
C ASP A 121 0.61 -1.09 -4.11
N ALA A 122 0.70 0.00 -3.34
CA ALA A 122 0.45 1.35 -3.87
C ALA A 122 1.45 1.73 -4.96
N GLN A 123 2.73 1.39 -4.80
CA GLN A 123 3.77 1.63 -5.82
C GLN A 123 3.54 0.79 -7.07
N ALA A 124 3.17 -0.47 -6.94
CA ALA A 124 2.88 -1.35 -8.07
C ALA A 124 1.64 -0.86 -8.84
N LEU A 125 0.57 -0.47 -8.13
CA LEU A 125 -0.62 0.14 -8.74
C LEU A 125 -0.26 1.42 -9.50
N GLN A 126 0.52 2.32 -8.89
CA GLN A 126 0.93 3.56 -9.53
C GLN A 126 1.79 3.32 -10.77
N ALA A 127 2.71 2.35 -10.71
CA ALA A 127 3.54 1.98 -11.85
C ALA A 127 2.70 1.48 -13.04
N GLU A 128 1.65 0.70 -12.77
CA GLU A 128 0.73 0.23 -13.81
C GLU A 128 -0.11 1.37 -14.40
N VAL A 129 -0.62 2.27 -13.55
CA VAL A 129 -1.32 3.49 -13.99
C VAL A 129 -0.43 4.32 -14.91
N ASP A 130 0.83 4.55 -14.55
CA ASP A 130 1.77 5.35 -15.33
C ASP A 130 2.14 4.65 -16.64
N ARG A 131 2.27 3.33 -16.65
CA ARG A 131 2.47 2.53 -17.87
C ARG A 131 1.30 2.72 -18.84
N LEU A 132 0.07 2.54 -18.38
CA LEU A 132 -1.13 2.66 -19.21
C LEU A 132 -1.34 4.08 -19.74
N ARG A 133 -1.04 5.12 -18.94
CA ARG A 133 -1.05 6.51 -19.39
C ARG A 133 0.00 6.78 -20.46
N THR A 134 1.19 6.18 -20.33
CA THR A 134 2.25 6.29 -21.35
C THR A 134 1.85 5.63 -22.66
N GLU A 135 1.04 4.58 -22.63
CA GLU A 135 0.43 3.94 -23.80
C GLU A 135 -0.72 4.76 -24.39
N GLY A 136 -1.10 5.88 -23.76
CA GLY A 136 -2.12 6.79 -24.25
C GLY A 136 -3.55 6.41 -23.85
N LEU A 137 -3.72 5.51 -22.89
CA LEU A 137 -5.03 5.11 -22.40
C LEU A 137 -5.61 6.18 -21.44
N PRO A 138 -6.93 6.41 -21.45
CA PRO A 138 -7.60 7.39 -20.58
C PRO A 138 -7.80 6.80 -19.18
N VAL A 139 -6.72 6.71 -18.38
CA VAL A 139 -6.75 6.12 -17.04
C VAL A 139 -7.33 7.13 -16.04
N LEU A 140 -8.37 6.74 -15.31
CA LEU A 140 -8.96 7.52 -14.23
C LEU A 140 -8.05 7.56 -13.00
N ASP A 141 -8.12 8.68 -12.28
CA ASP A 141 -7.55 8.75 -10.95
C ASP A 141 -8.39 7.92 -9.96
N PRO A 142 -7.76 7.32 -8.93
CA PRO A 142 -8.47 6.45 -7.97
C PRO A 142 -9.68 7.09 -7.30
N GLN A 143 -9.64 8.41 -7.08
CA GLN A 143 -10.73 9.19 -6.49
C GLN A 143 -11.96 9.35 -7.40
N ASP A 144 -11.77 9.21 -8.71
CA ASP A 144 -12.81 9.38 -9.73
C ASP A 144 -13.45 8.05 -10.15
N VAL A 145 -12.97 6.94 -9.58
CA VAL A 145 -13.47 5.59 -9.87
C VAL A 145 -14.87 5.43 -9.27
N PRO A 146 -15.89 5.00 -10.06
CA PRO A 146 -17.23 4.75 -9.55
C PRO A 146 -17.27 3.70 -8.45
N HIS A 147 -18.05 3.93 -7.39
CA HIS A 147 -18.19 2.97 -6.28
C HIS A 147 -18.70 1.59 -6.71
N ASP A 148 -19.59 1.55 -7.72
CA ASP A 148 -20.09 0.29 -8.30
C ASP A 148 -19.42 0.01 -9.64
N LEU A 149 -18.12 -0.32 -9.57
CA LEU A 149 -17.32 -0.59 -10.75
C LEU A 149 -17.93 -1.66 -11.67
N HIS A 150 -18.61 -2.67 -11.08
CA HIS A 150 -19.22 -3.76 -11.84
C HIS A 150 -20.28 -3.27 -12.84
N ARG A 151 -21.07 -2.25 -12.47
CA ARG A 151 -22.10 -1.64 -13.34
C ARG A 151 -21.53 -0.71 -14.40
N HIS A 152 -20.30 -0.29 -14.23
CA HIS A 152 -19.60 0.60 -15.15
C HIS A 152 -18.69 -0.15 -16.12
N ARG A 153 -18.32 -1.42 -15.85
CA ARG A 153 -17.50 -2.24 -16.75
C ARG A 153 -18.19 -2.37 -18.10
N ILE A 154 -17.56 -1.94 -19.21
CA ILE A 154 -18.15 -1.98 -20.56
C ILE A 154 -18.51 -3.40 -20.95
N ALA A 155 -17.72 -4.39 -20.56
CA ALA A 155 -18.02 -5.82 -20.77
C ALA A 155 -19.38 -6.26 -20.19
N ASN A 156 -19.89 -5.58 -19.15
CA ASN A 156 -21.17 -5.90 -18.51
C ASN A 156 -22.33 -5.06 -19.07
N LEU A 157 -22.03 -4.10 -19.95
CA LEU A 157 -23.03 -3.22 -20.53
C LEU A 157 -23.59 -3.78 -21.84
N ARG A 158 -24.78 -3.30 -22.20
CA ARG A 158 -25.50 -3.62 -23.43
C ARG A 158 -25.91 -2.33 -24.12
N ASP A 159 -25.95 -2.35 -25.43
CA ASP A 159 -26.53 -1.31 -26.23
C ASP A 159 -28.10 -1.39 -26.24
N THR A 160 -28.73 -0.47 -26.94
CA THR A 160 -30.21 -0.40 -27.03
C THR A 160 -30.83 -1.64 -27.66
N ASP A 161 -30.07 -2.42 -28.42
CA ASP A 161 -30.49 -3.68 -29.03
C ASP A 161 -30.24 -4.90 -28.15
N GLY A 162 -29.71 -4.68 -26.94
CA GLY A 162 -29.38 -5.74 -25.98
C GLY A 162 -28.07 -6.48 -26.27
N GLN A 163 -27.26 -5.97 -27.18
CA GLN A 163 -26.00 -6.61 -27.57
C GLN A 163 -24.85 -6.10 -26.73
N HIS A 164 -23.82 -6.94 -26.57
CA HIS A 164 -22.54 -6.52 -25.98
C HIS A 164 -21.81 -5.55 -26.89
N VAL A 165 -21.17 -4.54 -26.30
CA VAL A 165 -20.24 -3.70 -27.03
C VAL A 165 -18.98 -4.54 -27.34
N PRO A 166 -18.60 -4.72 -28.62
CA PRO A 166 -17.37 -5.42 -28.96
C PRO A 166 -16.13 -4.74 -28.37
N GLU A 167 -15.13 -5.53 -28.00
CA GLU A 167 -13.93 -5.01 -27.32
C GLU A 167 -13.20 -3.96 -28.15
N GLU A 168 -13.13 -4.14 -29.46
CA GLU A 168 -12.50 -3.21 -30.39
C GLU A 168 -13.15 -1.82 -30.42
N GLN A 169 -14.37 -1.71 -29.90
CA GLN A 169 -15.13 -0.47 -29.86
C GLN A 169 -15.10 0.22 -28.48
N TRP A 170 -14.55 -0.43 -27.46
CA TRP A 170 -14.57 0.11 -26.09
C TRP A 170 -13.96 1.50 -25.99
N SER A 171 -12.82 1.74 -26.65
CA SER A 171 -12.16 3.04 -26.65
C SER A 171 -12.98 4.16 -27.33
N GLY A 172 -13.95 3.80 -28.17
CA GLY A 172 -14.84 4.74 -28.86
C GLY A 172 -16.14 5.04 -28.12
N VAL A 173 -16.43 4.36 -27.01
CA VAL A 173 -17.62 4.59 -26.21
C VAL A 173 -17.54 5.97 -25.55
N THR A 174 -18.60 6.76 -25.63
CA THR A 174 -18.68 8.07 -24.97
C THR A 174 -18.50 7.91 -23.47
N GLY A 175 -17.50 8.62 -22.90
CA GLY A 175 -17.17 8.49 -21.48
C GLY A 175 -16.43 7.19 -21.14
N ALA A 176 -15.83 6.51 -22.13
CA ALA A 176 -14.93 5.39 -21.87
C ALA A 176 -13.67 5.84 -21.13
N ALA A 177 -13.30 5.08 -20.13
CA ALA A 177 -12.07 5.25 -19.37
C ALA A 177 -11.52 3.90 -18.93
N VAL A 178 -10.27 3.89 -18.47
CA VAL A 178 -9.63 2.70 -17.92
C VAL A 178 -9.41 2.91 -16.42
N VAL A 179 -9.70 1.88 -15.65
CA VAL A 179 -9.30 1.78 -14.23
C VAL A 179 -8.40 0.57 -14.05
N VAL A 180 -7.46 0.66 -13.14
CA VAL A 180 -6.63 -0.48 -12.77
C VAL A 180 -7.35 -1.23 -11.65
N ALA A 181 -7.76 -2.47 -11.92
CA ALA A 181 -8.35 -3.36 -10.94
C ALA A 181 -7.29 -4.34 -10.41
N VAL A 182 -7.47 -4.76 -9.16
CA VAL A 182 -6.66 -5.81 -8.55
C VAL A 182 -7.41 -7.13 -8.73
N GLU A 183 -6.78 -8.08 -9.35
CA GLU A 183 -7.27 -9.45 -9.49
C GLU A 183 -6.24 -10.40 -8.85
N TRP A 184 -6.72 -11.56 -8.40
CA TRP A 184 -5.84 -12.60 -7.89
C TRP A 184 -5.54 -13.58 -9.03
N SER A 185 -4.26 -13.90 -9.25
CA SER A 185 -3.92 -14.92 -10.25
C SER A 185 -4.62 -16.22 -9.89
N GLU A 186 -5.43 -16.74 -10.83
CA GLU A 186 -5.95 -18.10 -10.70
C GLU A 186 -4.77 -19.07 -10.81
N ARG A 187 -4.78 -20.09 -9.96
CA ARG A 187 -3.78 -21.16 -10.00
C ARG A 187 -3.99 -21.91 -11.31
N ASP A 188 -2.97 -21.97 -12.16
CA ASP A 188 -2.94 -22.96 -13.25
C ASP A 188 -2.82 -24.35 -12.62
N ASP A 189 -3.95 -25.01 -12.36
CA ASP A 189 -4.05 -26.36 -11.82
C ASP A 189 -3.55 -27.46 -12.79
N ASP A 190 -3.11 -27.08 -14.01
CA ASP A 190 -2.70 -28.03 -15.05
C ASP A 190 -1.33 -28.70 -14.78
N ASN A 191 -0.63 -28.35 -13.68
CA ASN A 191 0.68 -28.93 -13.34
C ASN A 191 0.73 -29.42 -11.89
N ALA A 192 -0.19 -30.33 -11.54
CA ALA A 192 -0.44 -30.80 -10.15
C ALA A 192 0.66 -31.73 -9.57
N ASP A 193 1.72 -32.04 -10.27
CA ASP A 193 2.68 -33.09 -9.86
C ASP A 193 3.96 -32.60 -9.16
N ASP A 194 4.24 -31.31 -9.17
CA ASP A 194 5.42 -30.78 -8.44
C ASP A 194 5.02 -29.47 -7.83
N ILE A 195 4.75 -29.35 -6.50
CA ILE A 195 5.00 -28.04 -6.04
C ILE A 195 4.50 -27.70 -4.66
N GLU A 196 5.34 -26.96 -3.95
CA GLU A 196 4.99 -26.11 -2.82
C GLU A 196 3.82 -25.20 -3.18
N PRO A 197 2.84 -24.99 -2.28
CA PRO A 197 1.69 -24.14 -2.53
C PRO A 197 2.16 -22.70 -2.78
N THR A 198 2.16 -22.28 -4.03
CA THR A 198 2.40 -20.88 -4.39
C THR A 198 1.20 -20.06 -3.90
N GLU A 199 1.45 -19.04 -3.09
CA GLU A 199 0.39 -18.12 -2.66
C GLU A 199 -0.16 -17.39 -3.91
N PRO A 200 -1.50 -17.13 -3.97
CA PRO A 200 -2.07 -16.38 -5.08
C PRO A 200 -1.43 -14.99 -5.14
N GLU A 201 -0.96 -14.59 -6.31
CA GLU A 201 -0.32 -13.31 -6.55
C GLU A 201 -1.35 -12.26 -6.97
N GLN A 202 -1.22 -11.05 -6.45
CA GLN A 202 -2.02 -9.91 -6.91
C GLN A 202 -1.55 -9.47 -8.29
N VAL A 203 -2.50 -9.36 -9.23
CA VAL A 203 -2.24 -8.88 -10.59
C VAL A 203 -3.04 -7.60 -10.81
N TYR A 204 -2.38 -6.60 -11.37
CA TYR A 204 -3.01 -5.34 -11.73
C TYR A 204 -3.45 -5.39 -13.19
N VAL A 205 -4.77 -5.33 -13.43
CA VAL A 205 -5.33 -5.47 -14.77
C VAL A 205 -6.09 -4.21 -15.19
N PRO A 206 -5.93 -3.76 -16.45
CA PRO A 206 -6.71 -2.67 -16.98
C PRO A 206 -8.16 -3.11 -17.24
N VAL A 207 -9.11 -2.36 -16.72
CA VAL A 207 -10.54 -2.60 -16.90
C VAL A 207 -11.17 -1.41 -17.56
N TRP A 208 -11.79 -1.62 -18.72
CA TRP A 208 -12.55 -0.59 -19.41
C TRP A 208 -13.88 -0.36 -18.76
N ILE A 209 -14.17 0.90 -18.47
CA ILE A 209 -15.44 1.36 -17.90
C ILE A 209 -16.05 2.48 -18.72
N CYS A 210 -17.36 2.65 -18.60
CA CYS A 210 -18.07 3.83 -19.04
C CYS A 210 -18.50 4.65 -17.81
N ILE A 211 -18.07 5.91 -17.74
CA ILE A 211 -18.33 6.78 -16.58
C ILE A 211 -19.84 7.06 -16.44
N ASP A 212 -20.52 7.31 -17.57
CA ASP A 212 -21.97 7.51 -17.62
C ASP A 212 -22.57 6.61 -18.70
N PRO A 213 -22.96 5.36 -18.35
CA PRO A 213 -23.56 4.45 -19.31
C PRO A 213 -24.84 4.97 -19.94
N GLN A 214 -25.67 5.74 -19.21
CA GLN A 214 -26.93 6.25 -19.73
C GLN A 214 -26.68 7.31 -20.82
N ALA A 215 -25.75 8.23 -20.58
CA ALA A 215 -25.37 9.22 -21.60
C ALA A 215 -24.73 8.57 -22.84
N ALA A 216 -24.10 7.42 -22.68
CA ALA A 216 -23.54 6.62 -23.78
C ALA A 216 -24.59 5.74 -24.49
N GLY A 217 -25.85 5.74 -24.06
CA GLY A 217 -26.88 4.84 -24.58
C GLY A 217 -26.69 3.36 -24.19
N LEU A 218 -25.96 3.12 -23.11
CA LEU A 218 -25.68 1.79 -22.59
C LEU A 218 -26.46 1.53 -21.30
N TYR A 219 -26.75 0.26 -21.01
CA TYR A 219 -27.40 -0.13 -19.77
C TYR A 219 -26.82 -1.43 -19.21
N TYR A 220 -26.94 -1.59 -17.90
CA TYR A 220 -26.49 -2.80 -17.22
C TYR A 220 -27.51 -3.94 -17.41
N ALA A 221 -27.06 -5.11 -17.86
CA ALA A 221 -27.92 -6.22 -18.30
C ALA A 221 -28.92 -6.74 -17.24
N ALA A 222 -28.61 -6.58 -15.94
CA ALA A 222 -29.51 -6.99 -14.86
C ALA A 222 -30.78 -6.10 -14.76
N ALA A 223 -30.76 -4.90 -15.37
CA ALA A 223 -31.87 -3.95 -15.29
C ALA A 223 -32.84 -4.02 -16.48
N GLY A 224 -32.44 -4.60 -17.63
CA GLY A 224 -33.19 -4.55 -18.90
C GLY A 224 -33.45 -3.12 -19.39
N PRO A 225 -33.78 -2.88 -20.66
CA PRO A 225 -34.26 -1.58 -21.06
C PRO A 225 -35.55 -1.32 -20.29
N ARG A 226 -35.61 -0.21 -19.52
CA ARG A 226 -36.89 0.25 -18.95
C ARG A 226 -37.82 0.56 -20.12
N SER A 227 -38.77 -0.32 -20.33
CA SER A 227 -39.92 -0.01 -21.19
C SER A 227 -40.62 1.19 -20.54
N ASP A 228 -40.57 2.35 -21.18
CA ASP A 228 -41.47 3.48 -20.91
C ASP A 228 -42.88 3.12 -21.41
N ALA A 229 -43.47 2.10 -20.83
CA ALA A 229 -44.89 1.82 -20.97
C ALA A 229 -45.60 2.54 -19.82
N PRO A 230 -46.65 3.35 -20.10
CA PRO A 230 -47.39 4.04 -19.08
C PRO A 230 -48.04 3.03 -18.13
N THR A 231 -47.86 3.26 -16.86
CA THR A 231 -48.43 2.54 -15.73
C THR A 231 -49.95 2.43 -15.86
N GLY A 232 -50.46 1.23 -16.11
CA GLY A 232 -51.84 0.87 -15.85
C GLY A 232 -51.93 0.28 -14.44
N GLU A 233 -52.75 0.93 -13.65
CA GLU A 233 -53.48 0.50 -12.45
C GLU A 233 -52.92 -0.57 -11.54
N GLU A 234 -52.64 -0.11 -10.30
CA GLU A 234 -52.45 -0.89 -9.11
C GLU A 234 -53.65 -1.80 -8.83
N THR A 235 -53.43 -3.08 -8.61
CA THR A 235 -54.29 -3.90 -7.78
C THR A 235 -53.46 -4.45 -6.62
N ASP A 236 -53.80 -3.96 -5.43
CA ASP A 236 -53.40 -4.49 -4.13
C ASP A 236 -53.72 -5.98 -4.04
N GLU A 237 -52.71 -6.79 -3.83
CA GLU A 237 -52.87 -8.08 -3.13
C GLU A 237 -51.71 -8.24 -2.11
N GLU A 238 -52.15 -8.20 -0.85
CA GLU A 238 -51.34 -8.55 0.34
C GLU A 238 -50.70 -9.92 0.19
N MET A 239 -49.40 -10.02 0.41
CA MET A 239 -48.82 -11.25 0.92
C MET A 239 -47.64 -10.99 1.84
N GLY A 240 -47.89 -11.12 3.10
CA GLY A 240 -47.13 -11.79 4.18
C GLY A 240 -45.67 -11.45 4.35
N LEU A 241 -45.38 -10.38 5.13
CA LEU A 241 -44.13 -10.24 5.85
C LEU A 241 -44.16 -11.14 7.09
N SER A 242 -43.54 -12.32 7.02
CA SER A 242 -43.01 -13.01 8.20
C SER A 242 -41.89 -13.94 7.81
N ASP A 243 -40.80 -13.87 8.59
CA ASP A 243 -39.77 -14.90 8.71
C ASP A 243 -38.42 -14.74 8.02
N VAL A 244 -37.71 -13.62 8.27
CA VAL A 244 -36.25 -13.58 8.12
C VAL A 244 -35.53 -12.85 9.29
N SER A 245 -36.17 -12.75 10.45
CA SER A 245 -35.56 -12.06 11.63
C SER A 245 -35.12 -12.98 12.77
N GLN A 246 -34.83 -14.28 12.53
CA GLN A 246 -34.47 -15.22 13.61
C GLN A 246 -33.25 -16.11 13.34
N ARG A 247 -32.20 -15.64 12.68
CA ARG A 247 -30.95 -16.43 12.59
C ARG A 247 -29.67 -15.61 12.74
N LEU A 248 -29.62 -14.69 13.68
CA LEU A 248 -28.36 -14.07 14.13
C LEU A 248 -28.37 -13.77 15.62
N ARG A 249 -28.55 -14.81 16.44
CA ARG A 249 -28.15 -14.86 17.85
C ARG A 249 -27.92 -16.30 18.25
N HIS A 250 -26.69 -16.76 18.07
CA HIS A 250 -26.00 -17.71 18.95
C HIS A 250 -24.51 -17.71 18.58
#